data_0b0d5d1f06254d70b39eaa2b27363302
#
_entry.id   0b0d5d1f06254d70b39eaa2b27363302
#
_cell.length_a   1.000
_cell.length_b   1.000
_cell.length_c   1.000
_cell.angle_alpha   90.00
_cell.angle_beta   90.00
_cell.angle_gamma   90.00
#
_symmetry.space_group_name_H-M   'P 1'
#
loop_
_entity.id
_entity.type
_entity.pdbx_description
1 polymer ?
#
loop_
_entity_poly.entity_id
_entity_poly.type
_entity_poly.pdbx_seq_one_letter_code
_entity_poly.pdbx_strand_id
1 'polypeptide(L)'
;MTKTNFSLTARQREDIMKVYGEIALTCHSQQEAYIKVASHPAPRYYVSPKQAFERLRRMVVGDFSEVDAMTEPRRRMYYSLFEKLKKVSQRKEFIGQSLHFICQFLVSEPAPEFFLSPVSVQYIFNKCKRYGKDFRDNK
;
A
#
# COMPACT_ATOMS: atom_id res chain seq x y z
N MET A 1 3.41 -13.15 -15.95
CA MET A 1 2.84 -11.95 -16.54
C MET A 1 3.31 -10.74 -15.80
N THR A 2 3.98 -9.90 -16.51
CA THR A 2 4.47 -8.65 -15.94
C THR A 2 3.35 -7.68 -15.59
N LYS A 3 2.17 -7.94 -16.13
CA LYS A 3 1.03 -7.06 -15.92
C LYS A 3 0.60 -6.92 -14.47
N THR A 4 0.93 -7.91 -13.63
CA THR A 4 0.50 -7.87 -12.24
C THR A 4 1.03 -6.64 -11.51
N ASN A 5 2.34 -6.40 -11.60
CA ASN A 5 2.93 -5.23 -10.92
C ASN A 5 2.49 -3.93 -11.56
N PHE A 6 2.41 -3.91 -12.88
CA PHE A 6 1.95 -2.73 -13.59
C PHE A 6 0.50 -2.41 -13.22
N SER A 7 -0.34 -3.45 -13.19
CA SER A 7 -1.73 -3.30 -12.80
C SER A 7 -1.88 -2.77 -11.38
N LEU A 8 -1.03 -3.24 -10.47
CA LEU A 8 -1.07 -2.82 -9.08
C LEU A 8 -0.72 -1.34 -8.94
N THR A 9 0.31 -0.89 -9.67
CA THR A 9 0.71 0.51 -9.66
C THR A 9 -0.40 1.38 -10.24
N ALA A 10 -0.96 0.97 -11.37
CA ALA A 10 -2.04 1.72 -11.99
C ALA A 10 -3.26 1.80 -11.08
N ARG A 11 -3.57 0.70 -10.39
CA ARG A 11 -4.70 0.67 -9.46
C ARG A 11 -4.47 1.62 -8.28
N GLN A 12 -3.26 1.66 -7.75
CA GLN A 12 -2.95 2.59 -6.67
C GLN A 12 -3.17 4.03 -7.10
N ARG A 13 -2.69 4.37 -8.29
CA ARG A 13 -2.85 5.73 -8.82
C ARG A 13 -4.32 6.07 -9.05
N GLU A 14 -5.08 5.12 -9.57
CA GLU A 14 -6.50 5.30 -9.80
C GLU A 14 -7.23 5.54 -8.47
N ASP A 15 -6.91 4.74 -7.45
CA ASP A 15 -7.54 4.88 -6.14
C ASP A 15 -7.17 6.21 -5.49
N ILE A 16 -5.93 6.65 -5.65
CA ILE A 16 -5.49 7.94 -5.12
C ILE A 16 -6.27 9.07 -5.78
N MET A 17 -6.42 9.02 -7.11
CA MET A 17 -7.16 10.06 -7.82
C MET A 17 -8.62 10.09 -7.41
N LYS A 18 -9.20 8.92 -7.18
CA LYS A 18 -10.59 8.84 -6.74
C LYS A 18 -10.77 9.45 -5.37
N VAL A 19 -9.91 9.10 -4.43
CA VAL A 19 -9.98 9.64 -3.07
C VAL A 19 -9.74 11.15 -3.09
N TYR A 20 -8.76 11.60 -3.88
CA TYR A 20 -8.53 13.04 -4.00
C TYR A 20 -9.77 13.76 -4.47
N GLY A 21 -10.45 13.21 -5.48
CA GLY A 21 -11.67 13.83 -6.00
C GLY A 21 -12.77 13.91 -4.95
N GLU A 22 -12.84 12.92 -4.06
CA GLU A 22 -13.86 12.90 -3.02
C GLU A 22 -13.59 13.89 -1.90
N ILE A 23 -12.32 14.03 -1.48
CA ILE A 23 -12.03 14.85 -0.29
C ILE A 23 -11.58 16.27 -0.62
N ALA A 24 -11.14 16.53 -1.85
CA ALA A 24 -10.63 17.85 -2.21
C ALA A 24 -11.69 18.94 -2.05
N LEU A 25 -12.96 18.58 -2.24
CA LEU A 25 -14.06 19.53 -2.12
C LEU A 25 -14.23 20.07 -0.69
N THR A 26 -13.75 19.32 0.30
CA THR A 26 -13.85 19.72 1.70
C THR A 26 -12.56 20.35 2.22
N CYS A 27 -11.53 20.45 1.38
CA CYS A 27 -10.23 20.97 1.78
C CYS A 27 -10.10 22.43 1.38
N HIS A 28 -9.29 23.15 2.16
CA HIS A 28 -9.07 24.57 1.90
C HIS A 28 -7.92 24.81 0.94
N SER A 29 -7.09 23.81 0.67
CA SER A 29 -5.96 23.94 -0.23
C SER A 29 -5.59 22.58 -0.79
N GLN A 30 -4.81 22.59 -1.87
CA GLN A 30 -4.31 21.35 -2.44
C GLN A 30 -3.37 20.65 -1.48
N GLN A 31 -2.58 21.40 -0.71
CA GLN A 31 -1.67 20.82 0.26
C GLN A 31 -2.44 20.03 1.32
N GLU A 32 -3.53 20.60 1.80
CA GLU A 32 -4.37 19.89 2.76
C GLU A 32 -4.91 18.60 2.14
N ALA A 33 -5.31 18.66 0.88
CA ALA A 33 -5.84 17.48 0.21
C ALA A 33 -4.78 16.37 0.09
N TYR A 34 -3.55 16.73 -0.26
CA TYR A 34 -2.49 15.73 -0.34
C TYR A 34 -2.23 15.06 0.99
N ILE A 35 -2.24 15.84 2.06
CA ILE A 35 -2.03 15.29 3.40
C ILE A 35 -3.15 14.33 3.76
N LYS A 36 -4.39 14.70 3.48
CA LYS A 36 -5.53 13.85 3.80
C LYS A 36 -5.59 12.59 2.95
N VAL A 37 -5.21 12.68 1.68
CA VAL A 37 -5.16 11.49 0.84
C VAL A 37 -4.11 10.52 1.37
N ALA A 38 -2.95 11.04 1.76
CA ALA A 38 -1.86 10.18 2.24
C ALA A 38 -2.29 9.35 3.45
N SER A 39 -3.11 9.91 4.33
CA SER A 39 -3.55 9.23 5.55
C SER A 39 -4.94 8.60 5.43
N HIS A 40 -5.56 8.68 4.25
CA HIS A 40 -6.90 8.13 4.05
C HIS A 40 -6.83 6.59 3.95
N PRO A 41 -7.82 5.88 4.51
CA PRO A 41 -7.85 4.43 4.34
C PRO A 41 -7.83 4.03 2.87
N ALA A 42 -7.12 2.97 2.57
CA ALA A 42 -7.00 2.46 1.21
C ALA A 42 -7.75 1.14 1.08
N PRO A 43 -8.25 0.82 -0.12
CA PRO A 43 -9.02 -0.43 -0.28
C PRO A 43 -8.16 -1.67 -0.22
N ARG A 44 -6.85 -1.55 -0.33
CA ARG A 44 -5.94 -2.69 -0.24
C ARG A 44 -4.52 -2.20 0.06
N TYR A 45 -3.62 -3.16 0.31
CA TYR A 45 -2.19 -2.88 0.36
C TYR A 45 -1.64 -2.99 -1.06
N TYR A 46 -0.80 -2.02 -1.47
CA TYR A 46 -0.27 -1.99 -2.84
C TYR A 46 1.09 -2.66 -2.89
N VAL A 47 1.08 -3.95 -2.61
CA VAL A 47 2.25 -4.81 -2.62
C VAL A 47 1.80 -6.18 -3.12
N SER A 48 2.66 -6.86 -3.87
CA SER A 48 2.31 -8.18 -4.37
C SER A 48 2.36 -9.20 -3.24
N PRO A 49 1.58 -10.29 -3.34
CA PRO A 49 1.66 -11.34 -2.33
C PRO A 49 3.08 -11.90 -2.19
N LYS A 50 3.82 -11.98 -3.29
CA LYS A 50 5.19 -12.48 -3.26
C LYS A 50 6.11 -11.57 -2.46
N GLN A 51 6.02 -10.26 -2.69
CA GLN A 51 6.83 -9.31 -1.94
C GLN A 51 6.45 -9.31 -0.46
N ALA A 52 5.15 -9.36 -0.17
CA ALA A 52 4.70 -9.43 1.21
C ALA A 52 5.25 -10.68 1.88
N PHE A 53 5.19 -11.83 1.20
CA PHE A 53 5.71 -13.07 1.75
C PHE A 53 7.19 -12.97 2.06
N GLU A 54 7.98 -12.41 1.13
CA GLU A 54 9.43 -12.32 1.31
C GLU A 54 9.80 -11.52 2.55
N ARG A 55 9.06 -10.45 2.83
CA ARG A 55 9.35 -9.62 4.01
C ARG A 55 8.77 -10.20 5.29
N LEU A 56 7.53 -10.65 5.22
CA LEU A 56 6.84 -11.13 6.41
C LEU A 56 7.46 -12.40 6.96
N ARG A 57 7.97 -13.29 6.11
CA ARG A 57 8.60 -14.51 6.61
C ARG A 57 9.82 -14.21 7.47
N ARG A 58 10.54 -13.14 7.15
CA ARG A 58 11.69 -12.73 7.97
C ARG A 58 11.21 -12.13 9.30
N MET A 59 10.16 -11.32 9.23
CA MET A 59 9.63 -10.69 10.43
C MET A 59 9.08 -11.73 11.41
N VAL A 60 8.49 -12.79 10.89
CA VAL A 60 7.93 -13.85 11.73
C VAL A 60 9.01 -14.51 12.59
N VAL A 61 10.23 -14.65 12.04
CA VAL A 61 11.33 -15.24 12.81
C VAL A 61 12.15 -14.19 13.57
N GLY A 62 11.66 -12.95 13.63
CA GLY A 62 12.28 -11.90 14.42
C GLY A 62 13.33 -11.08 13.71
N ASP A 63 13.45 -11.24 12.39
CA ASP A 63 14.41 -10.47 11.60
C ASP A 63 13.70 -9.28 10.96
N PHE A 64 13.86 -8.10 11.56
CA PHE A 64 13.24 -6.87 11.05
C PHE A 64 14.24 -5.98 10.32
N SER A 65 15.46 -6.47 10.10
CA SER A 65 16.53 -5.60 9.57
C SER A 65 16.23 -5.05 8.19
N GLU A 66 15.66 -5.89 7.31
CA GLU A 66 15.36 -5.45 5.95
C GLU A 66 14.26 -4.38 5.94
N VAL A 67 13.20 -4.63 6.70
CA VAL A 67 12.07 -3.70 6.76
C VAL A 67 12.47 -2.40 7.44
N ASP A 68 13.27 -2.48 8.50
CA ASP A 68 13.71 -1.29 9.22
C ASP A 68 14.62 -0.39 8.39
N ALA A 69 15.24 -0.94 7.35
CA ALA A 69 16.09 -0.16 6.46
C ALA A 69 15.29 0.56 5.36
N MET A 70 14.00 0.32 5.26
CA MET A 70 13.16 0.94 4.23
C MET A 70 12.77 2.36 4.62
N THR A 71 12.27 3.11 3.63
CA THR A 71 11.70 4.43 3.90
C THR A 71 10.53 4.28 4.88
N GLU A 72 10.24 5.37 5.60
CA GLU A 72 9.22 5.31 6.64
C GLU A 72 7.86 4.82 6.16
N PRO A 73 7.31 5.33 5.03
CA PRO A 73 6.00 4.83 4.60
C PRO A 73 5.98 3.34 4.31
N ARG A 74 7.04 2.81 3.67
CA ARG A 74 7.10 1.38 3.37
C ARG A 74 7.27 0.57 4.65
N ARG A 75 8.06 1.07 5.57
CA ARG A 75 8.24 0.41 6.86
C ARG A 75 6.91 0.30 7.59
N ARG A 76 6.14 1.39 7.63
CA ARG A 76 4.82 1.37 8.26
C ARG A 76 3.90 0.36 7.59
N MET A 77 3.97 0.24 6.26
CA MET A 77 3.14 -0.72 5.55
C MET A 77 3.43 -2.15 5.99
N TYR A 78 4.70 -2.51 6.06
CA TYR A 78 5.05 -3.89 6.45
C TYR A 78 4.75 -4.17 7.91
N TYR A 79 4.94 -3.19 8.79
CA TYR A 79 4.52 -3.37 10.19
C TYR A 79 3.01 -3.52 10.31
N SER A 80 2.25 -2.79 9.51
CA SER A 80 0.80 -2.93 9.48
C SER A 80 0.41 -4.33 9.02
N LEU A 81 1.05 -4.82 7.96
CA LEU A 81 0.80 -6.17 7.47
C LEU A 81 1.16 -7.21 8.52
N PHE A 82 2.26 -7.00 9.22
CA PHE A 82 2.71 -7.93 10.25
C PHE A 82 1.70 -8.02 11.41
N GLU A 83 1.20 -6.87 11.86
CA GLU A 83 0.18 -6.86 12.92
C GLU A 83 -1.09 -7.56 12.45
N LYS A 84 -1.50 -7.30 11.21
CA LYS A 84 -2.67 -7.97 10.67
C LYS A 84 -2.43 -9.48 10.55
N LEU A 85 -1.23 -9.88 10.16
CA LEU A 85 -0.87 -11.29 10.06
C LEU A 85 -1.05 -11.99 11.41
N LYS A 86 -0.60 -11.35 12.49
CA LYS A 86 -0.70 -11.95 13.81
C LYS A 86 -2.16 -12.19 14.21
N LYS A 87 -3.04 -11.27 13.82
CA LYS A 87 -4.47 -11.43 14.12
C LYS A 87 -5.12 -12.48 13.24
N VAL A 88 -4.85 -12.42 11.94
CA VAL A 88 -5.49 -13.30 10.96
C VAL A 88 -5.05 -14.75 11.15
N SER A 89 -3.78 -14.98 11.49
CA SER A 89 -3.28 -16.34 11.62
C SER A 89 -3.92 -17.10 12.77
N GLN A 90 -4.59 -16.40 13.68
CA GLN A 90 -5.30 -17.04 14.78
C GLN A 90 -6.74 -17.47 14.41
N ARG A 91 -7.22 -17.04 13.25
CA ARG A 91 -8.57 -17.42 12.80
C ARG A 91 -8.59 -18.88 12.39
N LYS A 92 -9.72 -19.53 12.66
CA LYS A 92 -9.89 -20.94 12.33
C LYS A 92 -9.57 -21.26 10.87
N GLU A 93 -10.06 -20.43 9.96
CA GLU A 93 -9.92 -20.71 8.54
C GLU A 93 -8.48 -20.63 8.06
N PHE A 94 -7.58 -20.05 8.85
CA PHE A 94 -6.18 -19.92 8.47
C PHE A 94 -5.23 -20.83 9.23
N ILE A 95 -5.75 -21.57 10.21
CA ILE A 95 -4.93 -22.52 10.95
C ILE A 95 -4.48 -23.63 9.99
N GLY A 96 -3.17 -23.87 9.96
CA GLY A 96 -2.62 -24.89 9.07
C GLY A 96 -2.34 -24.42 7.66
N GLN A 97 -2.72 -23.17 7.32
CA GLN A 97 -2.45 -22.62 6.01
C GLN A 97 -1.02 -22.07 5.94
N SER A 98 -0.44 -22.12 4.74
CA SER A 98 0.91 -21.59 4.55
C SER A 98 0.92 -20.08 4.67
N LEU A 99 2.07 -19.54 5.05
CA LEU A 99 2.24 -18.10 5.09
C LEU A 99 1.97 -17.48 3.72
N HIS A 100 2.40 -18.16 2.66
CA HIS A 100 2.20 -17.67 1.31
C HIS A 100 0.70 -17.51 1.00
N PHE A 101 -0.10 -18.49 1.40
CA PHE A 101 -1.55 -18.42 1.21
C PHE A 101 -2.15 -17.25 1.98
N ILE A 102 -1.72 -17.08 3.23
CA ILE A 102 -2.25 -16.01 4.07
C ILE A 102 -1.88 -14.65 3.50
N CYS A 103 -0.69 -14.51 2.92
CA CYS A 103 -0.27 -13.25 2.32
C CYS A 103 -1.18 -12.84 1.16
N GLN A 104 -1.68 -13.79 0.38
CA GLN A 104 -2.61 -13.48 -0.69
C GLN A 104 -3.88 -12.83 -0.15
N PHE A 105 -4.34 -13.31 1.00
CA PHE A 105 -5.49 -12.72 1.66
C PHE A 105 -5.17 -11.35 2.22
N LEU A 106 -4.03 -11.22 2.91
CA LEU A 106 -3.68 -9.99 3.62
C LEU A 106 -3.58 -8.77 2.70
N VAL A 107 -2.92 -8.94 1.55
CA VAL A 107 -2.68 -7.78 0.68
C VAL A 107 -3.97 -7.24 0.07
N SER A 108 -5.02 -8.06 -0.02
CA SER A 108 -6.30 -7.60 -0.56
C SER A 108 -7.23 -7.04 0.51
N GLU A 109 -6.84 -7.09 1.78
CA GLU A 109 -7.64 -6.52 2.87
C GLU A 109 -7.52 -5.00 2.88
N PRO A 110 -8.54 -4.28 3.37
CA PRO A 110 -8.42 -2.84 3.49
C PRO A 110 -7.21 -2.43 4.34
N ALA A 111 -6.53 -1.41 3.90
CA ALA A 111 -5.36 -0.88 4.59
C ALA A 111 -5.73 0.41 5.32
N PRO A 112 -5.06 0.71 6.44
CA PRO A 112 -5.40 1.92 7.21
C PRO A 112 -4.99 3.22 6.52
N GLU A 113 -4.07 3.14 5.55
CA GLU A 113 -3.65 4.31 4.78
C GLU A 113 -3.02 3.83 3.48
N PHE A 114 -2.68 4.78 2.61
CA PHE A 114 -2.00 4.45 1.35
C PHE A 114 -0.51 4.19 1.53
N PHE A 115 0.05 4.53 2.68
CA PHE A 115 1.48 4.37 2.98
C PHE A 115 2.35 5.16 2.00
N LEU A 116 1.95 6.40 1.79
CA LEU A 116 2.69 7.34 0.95
C LEU A 116 2.85 8.64 1.72
N SER A 117 3.92 9.38 1.40
CA SER A 117 4.07 10.72 1.94
C SER A 117 3.17 11.67 1.14
N PRO A 118 2.79 12.83 1.73
CA PRO A 118 2.04 13.83 0.95
C PRO A 118 2.76 14.27 -0.31
N VAL A 119 4.10 14.32 -0.28
CA VAL A 119 4.88 14.68 -1.46
C VAL A 119 4.70 13.63 -2.56
N SER A 120 4.68 12.36 -2.19
CA SER A 120 4.44 11.29 -3.16
C SER A 120 3.05 11.38 -3.76
N VAL A 121 2.04 11.71 -2.93
CA VAL A 121 0.68 11.89 -3.43
C VAL A 121 0.63 13.06 -4.42
N GLN A 122 1.28 14.16 -4.10
CA GLN A 122 1.34 15.31 -4.98
C GLN A 122 1.98 14.95 -6.32
N TYR A 123 3.09 14.21 -6.27
CA TYR A 123 3.76 13.78 -7.48
C TYR A 123 2.84 12.93 -8.35
N ILE A 124 2.19 11.96 -7.74
CA ILE A 124 1.28 11.06 -8.46
C ILE A 124 0.12 11.85 -9.04
N PHE A 125 -0.48 12.75 -8.26
CA PHE A 125 -1.61 13.55 -8.71
C PHE A 125 -1.21 14.37 -9.94
N ASN A 126 -0.09 15.07 -9.88
CA ASN A 126 0.34 15.93 -10.97
C ASN A 126 0.64 15.13 -12.23
N LYS A 127 1.30 13.98 -12.08
CA LYS A 127 1.62 13.13 -13.23
C LYS A 127 0.37 12.51 -13.82
N CYS A 128 -0.57 12.07 -12.98
CA CYS A 128 -1.81 11.51 -13.49
C CYS A 128 -2.64 12.53 -14.24
N LYS A 129 -2.67 13.76 -13.75
CA LYS A 129 -3.39 14.82 -14.45
C LYS A 129 -2.81 15.09 -15.82
N ARG A 130 -1.49 15.03 -15.93
CA ARG A 130 -0.81 15.35 -17.18
C ARG A 130 -0.76 14.17 -18.15
N TYR A 131 -0.50 12.97 -17.64
CA TYR A 131 -0.19 11.83 -18.49
C TYR A 131 -1.10 10.62 -18.29
N GLY A 132 -2.04 10.68 -17.34
CA GLY A 132 -2.88 9.54 -17.02
C GLY A 132 -2.25 8.61 -16.00
N LYS A 133 -3.05 7.66 -15.51
CA LYS A 133 -2.62 6.77 -14.42
C LYS A 133 -1.50 5.81 -14.83
N ASP A 134 -1.28 5.66 -16.12
CA ASP A 134 -0.26 4.74 -16.63
C ASP A 134 1.05 5.43 -16.93
N PHE A 135 1.23 6.65 -16.43
CA PHE A 135 2.45 7.39 -16.69
C PHE A 135 3.67 6.60 -16.21
N ARG A 136 4.82 6.86 -16.87
CA ARG A 136 6.06 6.21 -16.49
C ARG A 136 6.98 7.21 -15.84
N ASP A 137 7.71 6.72 -14.83
CA ASP A 137 8.74 7.53 -14.20
C ASP A 137 9.96 7.56 -15.10
N ASN A 138 10.37 8.76 -15.47
CA ASN A 138 11.60 8.95 -16.22
C ASN A 138 12.72 9.23 -15.25
N LYS A 139 13.69 8.33 -15.22
CA LYS A 139 14.83 8.47 -14.34
C LYS A 139 16.04 8.89 -15.11
#